data_11e254d31ed1702fc66ff680e9ba3eee
#
_entry.id   11e254d31ed1702fc66ff680e9ba3eee
#
_cell.length_a   1.000
_cell.length_b   1.000
_cell.length_c   1.000
_cell.angle_alpha   90.00
_cell.angle_beta   90.00
_cell.angle_gamma   90.00
#
_symmetry.space_group_name_H-M   'P 1'
#
loop_
_entity.id
_entity.type
_entity.pdbx_description
1 polymer ?
#
loop_
_entity_poly.entity_id
_entity_poly.type
_entity_poly.pdbx_seq_one_letter_code
_entity_poly.pdbx_strand_id
1 'polypeptide(L)'
;TIGKDLDPCARKYLKEEGLDYKHGTGHGVGSFLGVHEGPQSISPLGFQEIKEGMIISNEPGYYKENEYGIRIENLILTKEMNDNSNHLYFKTLTLAPIDKNLISTEMLNNDEIKWIDTYHEKVFKNLSEFMQEEELVWLRKSCGPIMQ
;
A
#
# COMPACT_ATOMS: atom_id res chain seq x y z
N THR A 1 11.78 14.65 -5.09
CA THR A 1 11.99 13.32 -4.48
C THR A 1 12.02 12.25 -5.56
N ILE A 2 12.93 11.31 -5.47
CA ILE A 2 13.05 10.15 -6.36
C ILE A 2 12.70 8.86 -5.62
N GLY A 3 12.34 7.82 -6.36
CA GLY A 3 11.94 6.55 -5.74
C GLY A 3 13.04 5.86 -4.91
N LYS A 4 14.30 6.08 -5.28
CA LYS A 4 15.47 5.62 -4.51
C LYS A 4 15.49 6.17 -3.07
N ASP A 5 15.00 7.38 -2.85
CA ASP A 5 14.95 8.00 -1.53
C ASP A 5 13.77 7.48 -0.68
N LEU A 6 12.72 6.99 -1.35
CA LEU A 6 11.52 6.43 -0.70
C LEU A 6 11.66 4.95 -0.35
N ASP A 7 12.40 4.18 -1.14
CA ASP A 7 12.56 2.73 -0.96
C ASP A 7 13.08 2.34 0.44
N PRO A 8 14.06 3.05 1.03
CA PRO A 8 14.50 2.76 2.40
C PRO A 8 13.43 2.92 3.47
N CYS A 9 12.45 3.82 3.25
CA CYS A 9 11.35 4.04 4.21
C CYS A 9 10.45 2.78 4.30
N ALA A 10 10.16 2.15 3.16
CA ALA A 10 9.36 0.94 3.11
C ALA A 10 10.09 -0.29 3.69
N ARG A 11 11.42 -0.33 3.55
CA ARG A 11 12.24 -1.46 4.03
C ARG A 11 12.65 -1.35 5.49
N LYS A 12 12.45 -0.20 6.11
CA LYS A 12 13.02 0.15 7.42
C LYS A 12 12.80 -0.95 8.46
N TYR A 13 11.56 -1.31 8.69
CA TYR A 13 11.20 -2.25 9.75
C TYR A 13 11.71 -3.68 9.51
N LEU A 14 11.72 -4.15 8.27
CA LEU A 14 12.32 -5.44 7.93
C LEU A 14 13.84 -5.42 8.15
N LYS A 15 14.50 -4.33 7.76
CA LYS A 15 15.96 -4.18 7.93
C LYS A 15 16.39 -4.10 9.37
N GLU A 16 15.58 -3.51 10.25
CA GLU A 16 15.82 -3.48 11.70
C GLU A 16 15.86 -4.89 12.28
N GLU A 17 15.13 -5.84 11.68
CA GLU A 17 15.13 -7.27 12.05
C GLU A 17 16.11 -8.13 11.20
N GLY A 18 16.99 -7.50 10.43
CA GLY A 18 17.94 -8.20 9.56
C GLY A 18 17.30 -8.87 8.35
N LEU A 19 16.07 -8.49 8.00
CA LEU A 19 15.28 -9.02 6.90
C LEU A 19 15.22 -8.04 5.74
N ASP A 20 14.90 -8.55 4.54
CA ASP A 20 14.67 -7.72 3.35
C ASP A 20 13.92 -8.53 2.28
N TYR A 21 13.44 -7.85 1.24
CA TYR A 21 12.89 -8.45 0.03
C TYR A 21 13.72 -8.08 -1.20
N LYS A 22 13.76 -8.99 -2.20
CA LYS A 22 14.67 -8.89 -3.35
C LYS A 22 14.12 -8.08 -4.53
N HIS A 23 12.84 -7.71 -4.52
CA HIS A 23 12.21 -6.89 -5.56
C HIS A 23 12.18 -5.40 -5.19
N GLY A 24 11.80 -4.54 -6.11
CA GLY A 24 11.52 -3.12 -5.82
C GLY A 24 10.30 -2.97 -4.91
N THR A 25 10.25 -1.89 -4.13
CA THR A 25 9.05 -1.57 -3.33
C THR A 25 7.86 -1.22 -4.20
N GLY A 26 8.10 -0.68 -5.40
CA GLY A 26 7.05 -0.35 -6.32
C GLY A 26 7.56 0.02 -7.71
N HIS A 27 6.66 -0.05 -8.67
CA HIS A 27 6.89 0.25 -10.08
C HIS A 27 5.77 1.11 -10.63
N GLY A 28 6.01 1.81 -11.73
CA GLY A 28 4.98 2.53 -12.47
C GLY A 28 3.96 1.56 -13.08
N VAL A 29 2.74 2.07 -13.27
CA VAL A 29 1.64 1.35 -13.92
C VAL A 29 1.17 2.18 -15.10
N GLY A 30 1.05 1.54 -16.27
CA GLY A 30 0.64 2.18 -17.51
C GLY A 30 -0.86 2.48 -17.58
N SER A 31 -1.21 3.53 -18.33
CA SER A 31 -2.60 3.96 -18.51
C SER A 31 -3.48 2.94 -19.26
N PHE A 32 -2.87 2.03 -20.02
CA PHE A 32 -3.54 0.91 -20.70
C PHE A 32 -3.32 -0.42 -19.95
N LEU A 33 -3.22 -0.38 -18.63
CA LEU A 33 -3.02 -1.55 -17.78
C LEU A 33 -1.69 -2.30 -18.03
N GLY A 34 -0.69 -1.64 -18.56
CA GLY A 34 0.68 -2.12 -18.56
C GLY A 34 1.15 -2.26 -17.12
N VAL A 35 1.26 -3.50 -16.61
CA VAL A 35 1.51 -3.78 -15.19
C VAL A 35 2.81 -3.12 -14.75
N HIS A 36 3.88 -3.28 -15.51
CA HIS A 36 5.17 -2.66 -15.26
C HIS A 36 5.47 -1.64 -16.36
N GLU A 37 5.17 -0.38 -16.11
CA GLU A 37 5.43 0.70 -17.05
C GLU A 37 6.09 1.88 -16.32
N GLY A 38 7.35 2.14 -16.68
CA GLY A 38 8.11 3.28 -16.15
C GLY A 38 7.72 4.61 -16.79
N PRO A 39 8.50 5.66 -16.50
CA PRO A 39 9.87 5.61 -15.97
C PRO A 39 10.00 5.58 -14.44
N GLN A 40 8.91 5.81 -13.69
CA GLN A 40 8.96 5.89 -12.22
C GLN A 40 9.00 4.51 -11.57
N SER A 41 9.68 4.41 -10.44
CA SER A 41 9.65 3.26 -9.54
C SER A 41 10.05 3.67 -8.13
N ILE A 42 9.62 2.93 -7.11
CA ILE A 42 10.16 3.00 -5.75
C ILE A 42 11.08 1.79 -5.59
N SER A 43 12.38 2.03 -5.76
CA SER A 43 13.38 0.97 -5.73
C SER A 43 14.78 1.57 -5.58
N PRO A 44 15.82 0.76 -5.25
CA PRO A 44 17.20 1.26 -5.23
C PRO A 44 17.69 1.84 -6.57
N LEU A 45 17.00 1.51 -7.67
CA LEU A 45 17.29 1.99 -9.02
C LEU A 45 16.28 3.04 -9.51
N GLY A 46 15.40 3.53 -8.64
CA GLY A 46 14.36 4.50 -8.97
C GLY A 46 14.90 5.93 -8.99
N PHE A 47 15.56 6.34 -10.08
CA PHE A 47 16.15 7.67 -10.23
C PHE A 47 15.22 8.70 -10.86
N GLN A 48 14.06 8.27 -11.37
CA GLN A 48 13.06 9.20 -11.90
C GLN A 48 12.42 9.99 -10.76
N GLU A 49 12.31 11.30 -10.96
CA GLU A 49 11.57 12.15 -10.05
C GLU A 49 10.08 11.76 -10.02
N ILE A 50 9.55 11.59 -8.82
CA ILE A 50 8.12 11.33 -8.61
C ILE A 50 7.35 12.65 -8.76
N LYS A 51 6.34 12.65 -9.63
CA LYS A 51 5.52 13.82 -9.97
C LYS A 51 4.04 13.55 -9.77
N GLU A 52 3.27 14.61 -9.63
CA GLU A 52 1.81 14.53 -9.62
C GLU A 52 1.28 13.74 -10.82
N GLY A 53 0.21 12.97 -10.61
CA GLY A 53 -0.44 12.14 -11.62
C GLY A 53 0.20 10.77 -11.84
N MET A 54 1.41 10.51 -11.31
CA MET A 54 2.04 9.21 -11.43
C MET A 54 1.32 8.16 -10.56
N ILE A 55 1.03 7.01 -11.16
CA ILE A 55 0.52 5.82 -10.46
C ILE A 55 1.68 4.87 -10.27
N ILE A 56 1.83 4.38 -9.03
CA ILE A 56 2.93 3.52 -8.62
C ILE A 56 2.35 2.40 -7.75
N SER A 57 2.86 1.18 -7.85
CA SER A 57 2.60 0.14 -6.85
C SER A 57 3.36 0.46 -5.56
N ASN A 58 2.82 0.02 -4.44
CA ASN A 58 3.50 0.01 -3.13
C ASN A 58 3.28 -1.38 -2.56
N GLU A 59 4.30 -2.23 -2.67
CA GLU A 59 4.19 -3.69 -2.52
C GLU A 59 5.32 -4.31 -1.68
N PRO A 60 5.66 -3.76 -0.52
CA PRO A 60 6.62 -4.38 0.36
C PRO A 60 6.17 -5.79 0.75
N GLY A 61 7.11 -6.70 0.98
CA GLY A 61 6.79 -8.08 1.34
C GLY A 61 7.89 -8.76 2.12
N TYR A 62 7.56 -9.92 2.66
CA TYR A 62 8.50 -10.82 3.31
C TYR A 62 8.30 -12.23 2.75
N TYR A 63 9.40 -12.92 2.46
CA TYR A 63 9.36 -14.24 1.83
C TYR A 63 10.31 -15.17 2.56
N LYS A 64 9.76 -16.22 3.18
CA LYS A 64 10.53 -17.27 3.82
C LYS A 64 10.65 -18.45 2.85
N GLU A 65 11.86 -18.73 2.43
CA GLU A 65 12.14 -19.74 1.41
C GLU A 65 11.57 -21.11 1.79
N ASN A 66 10.86 -21.75 0.85
CA ASN A 66 10.16 -23.01 1.00
C ASN A 66 9.04 -23.06 2.07
N GLU A 67 8.64 -21.92 2.63
CA GLU A 67 7.58 -21.86 3.63
C GLU A 67 6.41 -20.98 3.19
N TYR A 68 6.59 -19.65 3.13
CA TYR A 68 5.51 -18.73 2.78
C TYR A 68 6.02 -17.36 2.29
N GLY A 69 5.12 -16.60 1.67
CA GLY A 69 5.33 -15.20 1.35
C GLY A 69 4.14 -14.36 1.80
N ILE A 70 4.41 -13.16 2.27
CA ILE A 70 3.41 -12.15 2.61
C ILE A 70 3.74 -10.88 1.84
N ARG A 71 2.73 -10.32 1.14
CA ARG A 71 2.82 -9.03 0.46
C ARG A 71 1.54 -8.24 0.75
N ILE A 72 1.67 -6.99 1.13
CA ILE A 72 0.57 -6.04 1.17
C ILE A 72 0.83 -5.03 0.06
N GLU A 73 -0.08 -4.98 -0.91
CA GLU A 73 0.10 -4.17 -2.11
C GLU A 73 -1.08 -3.25 -2.35
N ASN A 74 -0.76 -1.99 -2.57
CA ASN A 74 -1.70 -0.99 -3.02
C ASN A 74 -1.14 -0.23 -4.21
N LEU A 75 -2.00 0.13 -5.17
CA LEU A 75 -1.71 1.19 -6.11
C LEU A 75 -1.90 2.54 -5.43
N ILE A 76 -0.95 3.44 -5.63
CA ILE A 76 -0.96 4.78 -5.09
C ILE A 76 -0.83 5.80 -6.21
N LEU A 77 -1.65 6.86 -6.12
CA LEU A 77 -1.61 8.02 -7.01
C LEU A 77 -0.89 9.16 -6.31
N THR A 78 0.13 9.70 -6.94
CA THR A 78 0.82 10.89 -6.45
C THR A 78 -0.04 12.14 -6.69
N LYS A 79 -0.27 12.92 -5.65
CA LYS A 79 -1.04 14.17 -5.66
C LYS A 79 -0.28 15.30 -5.01
N GLU A 80 -0.48 16.53 -5.49
CA GLU A 80 -0.02 17.74 -4.81
C GLU A 80 -0.90 18.08 -3.61
N MET A 81 -0.28 18.59 -2.55
CA MET A 81 -1.02 19.16 -1.43
C MET A 81 -1.55 20.56 -1.78
N ASN A 82 -2.82 20.84 -1.45
CA ASN A 82 -3.49 22.10 -1.78
C ASN A 82 -3.11 23.27 -0.82
N ASP A 83 -1.94 23.22 -0.21
CA ASP A 83 -1.49 24.17 0.82
C ASP A 83 -0.32 25.07 0.35
N ASN A 84 -0.04 25.13 -0.93
CA ASN A 84 1.10 25.84 -1.54
C ASN A 84 2.49 25.41 -0.99
N SER A 85 2.59 24.23 -0.38
CA SER A 85 3.83 23.76 0.23
C SER A 85 4.80 23.10 -0.75
N ASN A 86 4.44 22.89 -2.01
CA ASN A 86 5.15 22.05 -2.98
C ASN A 86 5.38 20.61 -2.49
N HIS A 87 4.58 20.16 -1.53
CA HIS A 87 4.62 18.79 -1.05
C HIS A 87 3.69 17.88 -1.86
N LEU A 88 4.12 16.63 -2.00
CA LEU A 88 3.34 15.55 -2.60
C LEU A 88 2.86 14.60 -1.51
N TYR A 89 1.72 13.95 -1.75
CA TYR A 89 1.24 12.84 -0.94
C TYR A 89 0.76 11.70 -1.84
N PHE A 90 0.64 10.52 -1.27
CA PHE A 90 0.11 9.35 -1.95
C PHE A 90 -1.34 9.09 -1.56
N LYS A 91 -2.22 9.06 -2.57
CA LYS A 91 -3.62 8.66 -2.43
C LYS A 91 -3.74 7.19 -2.83
N THR A 92 -4.12 6.33 -1.89
CA THR A 92 -4.38 4.91 -2.18
C THR A 92 -5.56 4.76 -3.14
N LEU A 93 -5.37 4.02 -4.22
CA LEU A 93 -6.38 3.69 -5.24
C LEU A 93 -7.02 2.33 -5.00
N THR A 94 -6.23 1.33 -4.60
CA THR A 94 -6.72 -0.04 -4.36
C THR A 94 -7.81 -0.06 -3.31
N LEU A 95 -8.86 -0.82 -3.58
CA LEU A 95 -10.01 -1.02 -2.69
C LEU A 95 -10.17 -2.52 -2.42
N ALA A 96 -9.32 -3.07 -1.57
CA ALA A 96 -9.38 -4.45 -1.13
C ALA A 96 -9.08 -4.53 0.38
N PRO A 97 -9.86 -5.27 1.18
CA PRO A 97 -9.56 -5.40 2.60
C PRO A 97 -8.21 -6.10 2.81
N ILE A 98 -7.43 -5.59 3.76
CA ILE A 98 -6.22 -6.27 4.24
C ILE A 98 -6.67 -7.39 5.18
N ASP A 99 -6.11 -8.61 5.02
CA ASP A 99 -6.46 -9.74 5.87
C ASP A 99 -5.99 -9.51 7.31
N LYS A 100 -6.94 -9.27 8.19
CA LYS A 100 -6.69 -9.00 9.62
C LYS A 100 -6.15 -10.20 10.38
N ASN A 101 -6.40 -11.42 9.91
CA ASN A 101 -5.96 -12.64 10.59
C ASN A 101 -4.43 -12.80 10.57
N LEU A 102 -3.75 -12.09 9.66
CA LEU A 102 -2.30 -12.13 9.52
C LEU A 102 -1.59 -10.96 10.21
N ILE A 103 -2.34 -10.11 10.94
CA ILE A 103 -1.80 -8.92 11.59
C ILE A 103 -1.69 -9.16 13.09
N SER A 104 -0.47 -9.02 13.63
CA SER A 104 -0.23 -8.95 15.07
C SER A 104 -0.52 -7.53 15.56
N THR A 105 -1.70 -7.33 16.15
CA THR A 105 -2.15 -6.00 16.61
C THR A 105 -1.27 -5.43 17.73
N GLU A 106 -0.62 -6.30 18.50
CA GLU A 106 0.31 -5.92 19.58
C GLU A 106 1.56 -5.20 19.07
N MET A 107 1.91 -5.40 17.78
CA MET A 107 3.06 -4.77 17.14
C MET A 107 2.72 -3.41 16.49
N LEU A 108 1.45 -3.07 16.41
CA LEU A 108 1.00 -1.82 15.78
C LEU A 108 0.91 -0.69 16.79
N ASN A 109 1.32 0.50 16.37
CA ASN A 109 1.03 1.72 17.10
C ASN A 109 -0.37 2.26 16.77
N ASN A 110 -0.83 3.26 17.52
CA ASN A 110 -2.18 3.83 17.35
C ASN A 110 -2.41 4.47 15.98
N ASP A 111 -1.39 5.04 15.36
CA ASP A 111 -1.51 5.67 14.05
C ASP A 111 -1.66 4.62 12.94
N GLU A 112 -0.95 3.49 13.06
CA GLU A 112 -1.06 2.36 12.15
C GLU A 112 -2.42 1.68 12.24
N ILE A 113 -2.92 1.45 13.47
CA ILE A 113 -4.29 0.95 13.72
C ILE A 113 -5.32 1.88 13.06
N LYS A 114 -5.24 3.16 13.36
CA LYS A 114 -6.14 4.17 12.79
C LYS A 114 -6.07 4.23 11.27
N TRP A 115 -4.87 4.07 10.70
CA TRP A 115 -4.70 4.04 9.25
C TRP A 115 -5.43 2.85 8.62
N ILE A 116 -5.25 1.63 9.19
CA ILE A 116 -5.92 0.41 8.71
C ILE A 116 -7.45 0.55 8.81
N ASP A 117 -7.96 0.99 9.95
CA ASP A 117 -9.40 1.16 10.16
C ASP A 117 -9.99 2.19 9.18
N THR A 118 -9.33 3.34 9.00
CA THR A 118 -9.74 4.35 8.02
C THR A 118 -9.71 3.82 6.58
N TYR A 119 -8.69 3.01 6.26
CA TYR A 119 -8.60 2.37 4.96
C TYR A 119 -9.74 1.36 4.74
N HIS A 120 -10.03 0.53 5.73
CA HIS A 120 -11.14 -0.43 5.68
C HIS A 120 -12.50 0.26 5.58
N GLU A 121 -12.73 1.35 6.32
CA GLU A 121 -13.95 2.18 6.18
C GLU A 121 -14.10 2.72 4.76
N LYS A 122 -13.00 3.20 4.16
CA LYS A 122 -13.00 3.66 2.77
C LYS A 122 -13.34 2.52 1.81
N VAL A 123 -12.75 1.34 1.98
CA VAL A 123 -13.05 0.14 1.16
C VAL A 123 -14.53 -0.20 1.27
N PHE A 124 -15.05 -0.35 2.48
CA PHE A 124 -16.46 -0.67 2.72
C PHE A 124 -17.40 0.36 2.09
N LYS A 125 -17.16 1.65 2.34
CA LYS A 125 -17.99 2.74 1.81
C LYS A 125 -18.08 2.76 0.29
N ASN A 126 -16.97 2.46 -0.40
CA ASN A 126 -16.91 2.54 -1.85
C ASN A 126 -17.40 1.27 -2.55
N LEU A 127 -17.38 0.11 -1.88
CA LEU A 127 -17.74 -1.16 -2.51
C LEU A 127 -19.12 -1.66 -2.09
N SER A 128 -19.64 -1.28 -0.93
CA SER A 128 -20.87 -1.83 -0.37
C SER A 128 -22.09 -1.70 -1.29
N GLU A 129 -22.19 -0.63 -2.05
CA GLU A 129 -23.30 -0.40 -2.99
C GLU A 129 -23.30 -1.34 -4.21
N PHE A 130 -22.17 -1.99 -4.51
CA PHE A 130 -22.01 -2.92 -5.63
C PHE A 130 -22.11 -4.38 -5.21
N MET A 131 -22.25 -4.67 -3.89
CA MET A 131 -22.24 -6.01 -3.32
C MET A 131 -23.67 -6.55 -3.13
N GLN A 132 -23.83 -7.85 -3.36
CA GLN A 132 -25.04 -8.56 -2.97
C GLN A 132 -25.03 -8.86 -1.46
N GLU A 133 -26.15 -9.29 -0.90
CA GLU A 133 -26.32 -9.41 0.56
C GLU A 133 -25.26 -10.31 1.22
N GLU A 134 -24.98 -11.47 0.64
CA GLU A 134 -23.95 -12.38 1.18
C GLU A 134 -22.54 -11.80 1.11
N GLU A 135 -22.21 -11.16 0.00
CA GLU A 135 -20.91 -10.48 -0.20
C GLU A 135 -20.77 -9.29 0.74
N LEU A 136 -21.86 -8.55 0.99
CA LEU A 136 -21.90 -7.42 1.91
C LEU A 136 -21.62 -7.85 3.35
N VAL A 137 -22.13 -9.01 3.78
CA VAL A 137 -21.84 -9.58 5.11
C VAL A 137 -20.34 -9.88 5.23
N TRP A 138 -19.76 -10.51 4.20
CA TRP A 138 -18.32 -10.79 4.17
C TRP A 138 -17.49 -9.50 4.17
N LEU A 139 -17.84 -8.53 3.32
CA LEU A 139 -17.12 -7.26 3.22
C LEU A 139 -17.16 -6.50 4.56
N ARG A 140 -18.32 -6.46 5.21
CA ARG A 140 -18.50 -5.83 6.53
C ARG A 140 -17.59 -6.46 7.59
N LYS A 141 -17.50 -7.80 7.61
CA LYS A 141 -16.63 -8.54 8.52
C LYS A 141 -15.15 -8.24 8.23
N SER A 142 -14.77 -8.25 6.96
CA SER A 142 -13.38 -8.03 6.53
C SER A 142 -12.92 -6.60 6.80
N CYS A 143 -13.80 -5.62 6.63
CA CYS A 143 -13.52 -4.20 6.85
C CYS A 143 -13.84 -3.70 8.27
N GLY A 144 -14.27 -4.56 9.19
CA GLY A 144 -14.49 -4.17 10.59
C GLY A 144 -13.19 -3.75 11.29
N PRO A 145 -13.28 -3.06 12.47
CA PRO A 145 -12.10 -2.62 13.21
C PRO A 145 -11.08 -3.73 13.44
N ILE A 146 -9.80 -3.36 13.45
CA ILE A 146 -8.71 -4.33 13.63
C ILE A 146 -8.60 -4.78 15.09
N MET A 147 -8.89 -3.89 16.02
CA MET A 147 -9.02 -4.21 17.44
C MET A 147 -10.50 -4.33 17.80
N GLN A 148 -10.88 -5.48 18.38
CA GLN A 148 -12.21 -5.74 18.96
C GLN A 148 -12.09 -5.86 20.48
#